data_0aa4536e0d586974629f603d07fd0212
#
_entry.id   0aa4536e0d586974629f603d07fd0212
#
_cell.length_a   1.000
_cell.length_b   1.000
_cell.length_c   1.000
_cell.angle_alpha   90.00
_cell.angle_beta   90.00
_cell.angle_gamma   90.00
#
_symmetry.space_group_name_H-M   'P 1'
#
loop_
_entity.id
_entity.type
_entity.pdbx_description
1 polymer ?
#
loop_
_entity_poly.entity_id
_entity_poly.type
_entity_poly.pdbx_seq_one_letter_code
_entity_poly.pdbx_strand_id
1 'polypeptide(L)'
;MLLRGAGSYTLVTYGRFVRPKRGPGGLGKEVTPKGSAVTWMSQSVGVTSRAKLRNEGDSVSSPNELSPLINGQLGLVPDIDPEETQEWVDSLDDLIESSGGPRARYILMSMERHARRKQIYVPTNLVTPYINTIPVEDEPFYPGDEKLERQFRRWVRWNAAVQVTRAQRPGVGVGGHISSFAAQATLYEVGYNHFFRGKNHPGGGDQVYFQGHSSPGNYSRAFLEGRLSEADMDTFRQQVSRQSGGRGLPSYPHPRQMSDFWEFPTVSLGLGPAGAIYQAWYNRYLNERGIKDTTDQHVW
;
A
#
# COMPACT_ATOMS: atom_id res chain seq x y z
N MET A 1 19.15 7.35 25.77
CA MET A 1 19.37 5.91 25.99
C MET A 1 20.79 5.58 25.56
N LEU A 2 21.59 5.07 26.49
CA LEU A 2 22.95 4.61 26.21
C LEU A 2 22.90 3.14 25.82
N LEU A 3 23.17 2.83 24.58
CA LEU A 3 23.33 1.45 24.11
C LEU A 3 24.83 1.08 24.23
N ARG A 4 25.12 0.06 24.99
CA ARG A 4 26.48 -0.46 25.16
C ARG A 4 26.76 -1.46 24.02
N GLY A 5 27.52 -1.02 23.03
CA GLY A 5 28.13 -1.91 22.07
C GLY A 5 29.63 -1.67 22.07
N ALA A 6 30.44 -2.71 22.08
CA ALA A 6 31.90 -2.77 22.06
C ALA A 6 32.64 -1.41 22.01
N GLY A 7 32.69 -0.68 23.12
CA GLY A 7 33.57 0.45 23.34
C GLY A 7 33.09 1.82 22.84
N SER A 8 31.93 1.98 22.21
CA SER A 8 31.38 3.27 21.78
C SER A 8 30.02 3.55 22.40
N TYR A 9 29.83 4.73 22.94
CA TYR A 9 28.52 5.20 23.40
C TYR A 9 27.88 6.06 22.33
N THR A 10 26.76 5.63 21.76
CA THR A 10 25.99 6.46 20.83
C THR A 10 24.86 7.15 21.56
N LEU A 11 24.88 8.47 21.59
CA LEU A 11 23.79 9.28 22.14
C LEU A 11 22.67 9.32 21.11
N VAL A 12 21.57 8.61 21.37
CA VAL A 12 20.37 8.68 20.52
C VAL A 12 19.56 9.89 20.97
N THR A 13 19.60 10.96 20.19
CA THR A 13 18.69 12.10 20.37
C THR A 13 17.39 11.83 19.63
N TYR A 14 16.26 12.00 20.32
CA TYR A 14 14.93 11.90 19.70
C TYR A 14 14.72 13.13 18.79
N GLY A 15 14.37 12.89 17.53
CA GLY A 15 14.14 13.95 16.55
C GLY A 15 13.03 14.91 16.96
N ARG A 16 13.05 16.12 16.35
CA ARG A 16 11.96 17.10 16.50
C ARG A 16 10.94 16.95 15.39
N PHE A 17 9.68 17.18 15.71
CA PHE A 17 8.64 17.31 14.69
C PHE A 17 8.90 18.55 13.82
N VAL A 18 8.58 18.42 12.54
CA VAL A 18 8.75 19.49 11.55
C VAL A 18 7.37 20.01 11.17
N ARG A 19 7.18 21.32 11.31
CA ARG A 19 6.02 22.03 10.80
C ARG A 19 6.52 23.22 9.96
N PRO A 20 6.00 23.42 8.75
CA PRO A 20 6.37 24.59 7.96
C PRO A 20 5.96 25.86 8.72
N LYS A 21 6.83 26.87 8.71
CA LYS A 21 6.48 28.20 9.24
C LYS A 21 5.43 28.81 8.31
N ARG A 22 4.31 29.27 8.86
CA ARG A 22 3.35 30.09 8.13
C ARG A 22 4.03 31.46 7.88
N GLY A 23 4.32 31.77 6.63
CA GLY A 23 4.74 33.08 6.21
C GLY A 23 3.52 33.94 5.86
N PRO A 24 3.61 35.27 5.97
CA PRO A 24 2.55 36.15 5.44
C PRO A 24 2.56 36.04 3.91
N GLY A 25 1.62 35.28 3.35
CA GLY A 25 1.38 35.23 1.90
C GLY A 25 1.89 34.02 1.15
N GLY A 26 2.12 32.86 1.78
CA GLY A 26 2.48 31.67 1.02
C GLY A 26 3.34 30.68 1.78
N LEU A 27 3.48 29.50 1.25
CA LEU A 27 4.27 28.39 1.76
C LEU A 27 5.70 28.82 2.12
N GLY A 28 6.05 28.63 3.39
CA GLY A 28 7.30 29.11 3.96
C GLY A 28 8.55 28.52 3.30
N LYS A 29 9.58 29.35 3.25
CA LYS A 29 10.93 28.97 2.82
C LYS A 29 11.44 27.78 3.64
N GLU A 30 12.17 26.92 2.96
CA GLU A 30 12.83 25.73 3.45
C GLU A 30 13.56 25.98 4.77
N VAL A 31 13.13 25.36 5.85
CA VAL A 31 13.90 25.26 7.08
C VAL A 31 14.60 23.91 7.03
N THR A 32 15.77 23.89 6.44
CA THR A 32 16.69 22.78 6.64
C THR A 32 17.10 22.76 8.12
N PRO A 33 17.00 21.63 8.80
CA PRO A 33 17.55 21.50 10.14
C PRO A 33 19.08 21.68 10.05
N LYS A 34 19.59 22.80 10.52
CA LYS A 34 21.02 22.95 10.72
C LYS A 34 21.42 22.04 11.89
N GLY A 35 22.24 21.06 11.59
CA GLY A 35 23.11 20.38 12.53
C GLY A 35 22.52 19.15 13.23
N SER A 36 22.61 18.05 12.59
CA SER A 36 23.22 16.78 12.99
C SER A 36 23.00 15.77 11.86
N ALA A 37 24.07 15.41 11.20
CA ALA A 37 24.08 14.36 10.20
C ALA A 37 23.62 13.05 10.84
N VAL A 38 22.42 12.61 10.53
CA VAL A 38 22.00 11.24 10.79
C VAL A 38 22.66 10.39 9.72
N THR A 39 23.82 9.86 10.03
CA THR A 39 24.48 8.86 9.20
C THR A 39 23.65 7.58 9.27
N TRP A 40 22.96 7.25 8.22
CA TRP A 40 22.36 5.96 8.05
C TRP A 40 23.46 4.94 7.76
N MET A 41 23.92 4.22 8.77
CA MET A 41 24.66 2.99 8.52
C MET A 41 23.68 1.98 7.95
N SER A 42 23.75 1.75 6.65
CA SER A 42 23.22 0.55 6.03
C SER A 42 24.09 -0.62 6.51
N GLN A 43 23.63 -1.34 7.53
CA GLN A 43 24.14 -2.69 7.75
C GLN A 43 23.57 -3.56 6.63
N SER A 44 24.40 -3.77 5.61
CA SER A 44 24.25 -4.88 4.70
C SER A 44 24.46 -6.15 5.53
N VAL A 45 23.37 -6.86 5.80
CA VAL A 45 23.45 -8.23 6.28
C VAL A 45 24.00 -9.06 5.13
N GLY A 46 25.30 -9.29 5.15
CA GLY A 46 25.96 -10.19 4.23
C GLY A 46 25.55 -11.61 4.55
N VAL A 47 24.58 -12.13 3.82
CA VAL A 47 24.36 -13.57 3.75
C VAL A 47 25.39 -14.14 2.79
N THR A 48 26.56 -14.51 3.33
CA THR A 48 27.52 -15.36 2.61
C THR A 48 27.08 -16.80 2.69
N SER A 49 26.23 -17.25 1.80
CA SER A 49 26.14 -18.67 1.49
C SER A 49 27.14 -18.98 0.36
N ARG A 50 28.31 -19.43 0.73
CA ARG A 50 29.25 -20.09 -0.18
C ARG A 50 28.71 -21.48 -0.50
N ALA A 51 27.90 -21.60 -1.52
CA ALA A 51 27.66 -22.87 -2.18
C ALA A 51 28.90 -23.18 -3.04
N LYS A 52 29.64 -24.19 -2.64
CA LYS A 52 30.70 -24.78 -3.44
C LYS A 52 30.07 -25.46 -4.64
N LEU A 53 30.20 -24.87 -5.81
CA LEU A 53 29.90 -25.53 -7.07
C LEU A 53 30.97 -26.63 -7.27
N ARG A 54 30.59 -27.89 -7.15
CA ARG A 54 31.31 -29.01 -7.70
C ARG A 54 31.03 -29.02 -9.21
N ASN A 55 32.06 -28.80 -9.97
CA ASN A 55 32.13 -29.21 -11.37
C ASN A 55 32.22 -30.72 -11.42
N GLU A 56 31.17 -31.39 -11.74
CA GLU A 56 31.22 -32.70 -12.38
C GLU A 56 30.39 -32.60 -13.64
N GLY A 57 31.04 -32.87 -14.76
CA GLY A 57 30.44 -32.81 -16.07
C GLY A 57 29.39 -33.90 -16.20
N ASP A 58 28.16 -33.42 -16.40
CA ASP A 58 27.11 -34.25 -16.92
C ASP A 58 26.56 -33.60 -18.19
N SER A 59 26.44 -34.48 -19.16
CA SER A 59 25.98 -34.29 -20.51
C SER A 59 24.76 -33.39 -20.58
N VAL A 60 24.83 -32.41 -21.46
CA VAL A 60 23.67 -31.59 -21.89
C VAL A 60 22.58 -32.55 -22.38
N SER A 61 21.62 -32.82 -21.53
CA SER A 61 20.36 -33.40 -21.93
C SER A 61 19.61 -32.39 -22.80
N SER A 62 18.99 -32.92 -23.82
CA SER A 62 18.24 -32.20 -24.85
C SER A 62 17.25 -31.18 -24.27
N PRO A 63 16.89 -30.12 -25.01
CA PRO A 63 16.06 -28.99 -24.54
C PRO A 63 14.63 -29.34 -24.10
N ASN A 64 14.26 -30.60 -24.04
CA ASN A 64 12.87 -31.05 -23.83
C ASN A 64 12.58 -31.67 -22.46
N GLU A 65 13.51 -31.64 -21.50
CA GLU A 65 13.18 -32.05 -20.12
C GLU A 65 12.77 -30.84 -19.28
N LEU A 66 11.51 -30.72 -19.13
CA LEU A 66 10.82 -29.60 -18.53
C LEU A 66 10.60 -29.84 -17.02
N SER A 67 11.21 -28.99 -16.21
CA SER A 67 11.06 -28.99 -14.74
C SER A 67 9.62 -28.70 -14.30
N PRO A 68 9.12 -29.34 -13.25
CA PRO A 68 7.76 -29.12 -12.77
C PRO A 68 7.55 -27.70 -12.28
N LEU A 69 6.36 -27.22 -12.48
CA LEU A 69 5.79 -25.92 -12.14
C LEU A 69 6.47 -25.18 -10.97
N ILE A 70 7.21 -24.14 -11.28
CA ILE A 70 7.55 -23.07 -10.35
C ILE A 70 6.96 -21.79 -10.96
N ASN A 71 6.07 -21.10 -10.22
CA ASN A 71 5.49 -19.82 -10.54
C ASN A 71 4.31 -19.77 -11.56
N GLY A 72 3.42 -20.75 -11.57
CA GLY A 72 2.16 -20.61 -12.30
C GLY A 72 2.29 -20.48 -13.82
N GLN A 73 3.46 -20.68 -14.37
CA GLN A 73 3.63 -20.78 -15.80
C GLN A 73 3.11 -22.14 -16.26
N LEU A 74 2.46 -22.18 -17.42
CA LEU A 74 2.23 -23.37 -18.20
C LEU A 74 3.60 -24.02 -18.52
N GLY A 75 4.21 -24.58 -17.50
CA GLY A 75 5.24 -25.53 -17.67
C GLY A 75 4.51 -26.84 -17.84
N LEU A 76 4.29 -27.28 -19.03
CA LEU A 76 5.22 -28.26 -19.43
C LEU A 76 4.59 -29.62 -19.50
N VAL A 77 3.43 -29.60 -20.11
CA VAL A 77 3.11 -30.77 -20.90
C VAL A 77 3.90 -30.57 -22.20
N PRO A 78 4.85 -31.44 -22.56
CA PRO A 78 5.55 -31.32 -23.83
C PRO A 78 4.50 -31.33 -24.95
N ASP A 79 4.66 -30.41 -25.89
CA ASP A 79 3.82 -30.42 -27.05
C ASP A 79 4.16 -31.66 -27.89
N ILE A 80 3.23 -32.60 -27.91
CA ILE A 80 3.41 -33.87 -28.60
C ILE A 80 3.03 -33.78 -30.08
N ASP A 81 2.33 -32.73 -30.48
CA ASP A 81 1.89 -32.45 -31.83
C ASP A 81 1.88 -30.93 -32.11
N PRO A 82 3.02 -30.37 -32.47
CA PRO A 82 3.14 -28.92 -32.73
C PRO A 82 2.31 -28.46 -33.93
N GLU A 83 2.06 -29.33 -34.90
CA GLU A 83 1.25 -29.00 -36.08
C GLU A 83 -0.23 -28.82 -35.65
N GLU A 84 -0.79 -29.76 -34.90
CA GLU A 84 -2.14 -29.61 -34.35
C GLU A 84 -2.26 -28.39 -33.46
N THR A 85 -1.26 -28.13 -32.63
CA THR A 85 -1.24 -26.95 -31.76
C THR A 85 -1.29 -25.66 -32.58
N GLN A 86 -0.54 -25.58 -33.69
CA GLN A 86 -0.56 -24.41 -34.53
C GLN A 86 -1.92 -24.22 -35.23
N GLU A 87 -2.57 -25.30 -35.71
CA GLU A 87 -3.92 -25.22 -36.28
C GLU A 87 -4.94 -24.62 -35.29
N TRP A 88 -4.85 -24.95 -33.98
CA TRP A 88 -5.70 -24.33 -32.96
C TRP A 88 -5.43 -22.86 -32.78
N VAL A 89 -4.15 -22.45 -32.82
CA VAL A 89 -3.75 -21.04 -32.73
C VAL A 89 -4.27 -20.26 -33.94
N ASP A 90 -4.05 -20.77 -35.15
CA ASP A 90 -4.52 -20.15 -36.39
C ASP A 90 -6.05 -20.01 -36.41
N SER A 91 -6.78 -21.04 -35.94
CA SER A 91 -8.23 -20.98 -35.82
C SER A 91 -8.70 -19.89 -34.82
N LEU A 92 -7.94 -19.63 -33.75
CA LEU A 92 -8.23 -18.55 -32.85
C LEU A 92 -7.96 -17.18 -33.48
N ASP A 93 -6.89 -17.05 -34.24
CA ASP A 93 -6.55 -15.81 -34.94
C ASP A 93 -7.61 -15.48 -36.01
N ASP A 94 -8.05 -16.46 -36.80
CA ASP A 94 -9.16 -16.31 -37.75
C ASP A 94 -10.46 -15.88 -37.07
N LEU A 95 -10.73 -16.42 -35.87
CA LEU A 95 -11.90 -16.03 -35.09
C LEU A 95 -11.79 -14.58 -34.59
N ILE A 96 -10.60 -14.16 -34.19
CA ILE A 96 -10.34 -12.77 -33.75
C ILE A 96 -10.55 -11.82 -34.94
N GLU A 97 -10.01 -12.15 -36.10
CA GLU A 97 -10.13 -11.32 -37.30
C GLU A 97 -11.58 -11.25 -37.81
N SER A 98 -12.30 -12.37 -37.83
CA SER A 98 -13.66 -12.43 -38.38
C SER A 98 -14.74 -11.92 -37.45
N SER A 99 -14.62 -12.16 -36.15
CA SER A 99 -15.69 -11.94 -35.18
C SER A 99 -15.28 -11.05 -34.00
N GLY A 100 -14.03 -10.65 -33.91
CA GLY A 100 -13.48 -9.75 -32.91
C GLY A 100 -13.19 -10.40 -31.54
N GLY A 101 -12.41 -9.69 -30.74
CA GLY A 101 -11.93 -10.14 -29.43
C GLY A 101 -13.01 -10.58 -28.44
N PRO A 102 -14.19 -9.94 -28.35
CA PRO A 102 -15.27 -10.39 -27.44
C PRO A 102 -15.76 -11.82 -27.76
N ARG A 103 -15.86 -12.20 -29.03
CA ARG A 103 -16.25 -13.53 -29.46
C ARG A 103 -15.16 -14.56 -29.16
N ALA A 104 -13.93 -14.25 -29.44
CA ALA A 104 -12.77 -15.09 -29.12
C ALA A 104 -12.70 -15.36 -27.59
N ARG A 105 -12.86 -14.34 -26.78
CA ARG A 105 -12.93 -14.48 -25.31
C ARG A 105 -14.05 -15.41 -24.87
N TYR A 106 -15.24 -15.28 -25.46
CA TYR A 106 -16.37 -16.16 -25.14
C TYR A 106 -16.06 -17.63 -25.45
N ILE A 107 -15.45 -17.90 -26.61
CA ILE A 107 -15.07 -19.27 -27.02
C ILE A 107 -14.03 -19.83 -26.04
N LEU A 108 -12.96 -19.10 -25.74
CA LEU A 108 -11.93 -19.53 -24.79
C LEU A 108 -12.51 -19.87 -23.42
N MET A 109 -13.37 -19.00 -22.87
CA MET A 109 -14.05 -19.27 -21.59
C MET A 109 -14.99 -20.48 -21.66
N SER A 110 -15.62 -20.73 -22.82
CA SER A 110 -16.50 -21.89 -23.02
C SER A 110 -15.70 -23.19 -23.10
N MET A 111 -14.54 -23.15 -23.77
CA MET A 111 -13.62 -24.28 -23.82
C MET A 111 -13.03 -24.61 -22.45
N GLU A 112 -12.60 -23.59 -21.69
CA GLU A 112 -12.12 -23.78 -20.32
C GLU A 112 -13.21 -24.42 -19.43
N ARG A 113 -14.44 -23.94 -19.50
CA ARG A 113 -15.58 -24.53 -18.77
C ARG A 113 -15.83 -25.97 -19.18
N HIS A 114 -15.71 -26.30 -20.48
CA HIS A 114 -15.86 -27.66 -20.98
C HIS A 114 -14.72 -28.56 -20.46
N ALA A 115 -13.48 -28.11 -20.53
CA ALA A 115 -12.32 -28.82 -19.99
C ALA A 115 -12.50 -29.16 -18.49
N ARG A 116 -12.95 -28.19 -17.70
CA ARG A 116 -13.27 -28.42 -16.27
C ARG A 116 -14.35 -29.48 -16.05
N ARG A 117 -15.39 -29.52 -16.89
CA ARG A 117 -16.42 -30.58 -16.82
C ARG A 117 -15.86 -31.96 -17.14
N LYS A 118 -14.81 -32.03 -17.95
CA LYS A 118 -14.09 -33.27 -18.28
C LYS A 118 -12.98 -33.58 -17.27
N GLN A 119 -12.90 -32.83 -16.16
CA GLN A 119 -11.87 -32.95 -15.12
C GLN A 119 -10.44 -32.72 -15.63
N ILE A 120 -10.29 -32.02 -16.73
CA ILE A 120 -8.99 -31.56 -17.23
C ILE A 120 -8.65 -30.28 -16.45
N TYR A 121 -7.54 -30.32 -15.72
CA TYR A 121 -7.04 -29.17 -15.00
C TYR A 121 -6.37 -28.21 -15.98
N VAL A 122 -6.99 -27.05 -16.17
CA VAL A 122 -6.36 -25.92 -16.87
C VAL A 122 -5.80 -25.00 -15.81
N PRO A 123 -4.47 -24.84 -15.72
CA PRO A 123 -3.88 -23.89 -14.80
C PRO A 123 -4.39 -22.48 -15.12
N THR A 124 -5.16 -21.90 -14.22
CA THR A 124 -5.46 -20.48 -14.30
C THR A 124 -4.22 -19.73 -13.85
N ASN A 125 -3.63 -18.95 -14.72
CA ASN A 125 -2.62 -17.99 -14.32
C ASN A 125 -3.26 -17.00 -13.36
N LEU A 126 -3.13 -17.25 -12.06
CA LEU A 126 -3.57 -16.32 -11.01
C LEU A 126 -2.74 -15.04 -11.01
N VAL A 127 -1.59 -15.06 -11.70
CA VAL A 127 -0.73 -13.90 -11.89
C VAL A 127 -0.76 -13.54 -13.37
N THR A 128 -1.66 -12.64 -13.74
CA THR A 128 -1.57 -11.98 -15.04
C THR A 128 -0.32 -11.10 -15.06
N PRO A 129 0.45 -11.05 -16.16
CA PRO A 129 1.49 -10.05 -16.31
C PRO A 129 0.86 -8.68 -16.04
N TYR A 130 1.57 -7.83 -15.29
CA TYR A 130 1.12 -6.45 -15.10
C TYR A 130 1.11 -5.76 -16.46
N ILE A 131 -0.07 -5.46 -16.95
CA ILE A 131 -0.26 -4.72 -18.19
C ILE A 131 -0.91 -3.40 -17.80
N ASN A 132 -0.23 -2.29 -18.07
CA ASN A 132 -0.86 -0.99 -17.98
C ASN A 132 -2.05 -0.95 -18.94
N THR A 133 -3.23 -0.68 -18.40
CA THR A 133 -4.44 -0.50 -19.22
C THR A 133 -4.46 0.85 -19.93
N ILE A 134 -3.63 1.79 -19.45
CA ILE A 134 -3.42 3.10 -20.06
C ILE A 134 -1.96 3.14 -20.53
N PRO A 135 -1.67 3.28 -21.83
CA PRO A 135 -0.32 3.48 -22.32
C PRO A 135 0.28 4.77 -21.75
N VAL A 136 1.59 4.83 -21.67
CA VAL A 136 2.30 5.99 -21.09
C VAL A 136 2.00 7.28 -21.87
N GLU A 137 1.76 7.15 -23.18
CA GLU A 137 1.45 8.25 -24.08
C GLU A 137 0.07 8.88 -23.79
N ASP A 138 -0.84 8.07 -23.25
CA ASP A 138 -2.21 8.49 -22.92
C ASP A 138 -2.35 8.86 -21.42
N GLU A 139 -1.27 8.77 -20.63
CA GLU A 139 -1.29 9.13 -19.22
C GLU A 139 -1.57 10.64 -19.06
N PRO A 140 -2.63 11.03 -18.34
CA PRO A 140 -2.94 12.44 -18.14
C PRO A 140 -1.86 13.13 -17.33
N PHE A 141 -1.67 14.43 -17.58
CA PHE A 141 -0.76 15.22 -16.76
C PHE A 141 -1.16 15.16 -15.29
N TYR A 142 -0.16 15.08 -14.42
CA TYR A 142 -0.37 15.10 -12.98
C TYR A 142 -1.11 16.39 -12.57
N PRO A 143 -2.25 16.30 -11.87
CA PRO A 143 -3.11 17.48 -11.64
C PRO A 143 -2.61 18.42 -10.55
N GLY A 144 -1.57 18.04 -9.81
CA GLY A 144 -1.01 18.79 -8.69
C GLY A 144 0.37 19.38 -8.96
N ASP A 145 0.93 20.04 -7.95
CA ASP A 145 2.33 20.42 -7.91
C ASP A 145 3.17 19.27 -7.34
N GLU A 146 3.73 18.44 -8.21
CA GLU A 146 4.51 17.25 -7.81
C GLU A 146 5.68 17.62 -6.89
N LYS A 147 6.33 18.77 -7.11
CA LYS A 147 7.46 19.22 -6.29
C LYS A 147 7.01 19.55 -4.88
N LEU A 148 5.91 20.29 -4.75
CA LEU A 148 5.31 20.67 -3.47
C LEU A 148 4.81 19.45 -2.72
N GLU A 149 4.09 18.55 -3.39
CA GLU A 149 3.55 17.35 -2.77
C GLU A 149 4.65 16.37 -2.35
N ARG A 150 5.72 16.27 -3.13
CA ARG A 150 6.90 15.50 -2.75
C ARG A 150 7.56 16.06 -1.49
N GLN A 151 7.61 17.39 -1.33
CA GLN A 151 8.12 18.04 -0.13
C GLN A 151 7.20 17.79 1.07
N PHE A 152 5.90 17.94 0.89
CA PHE A 152 4.92 17.69 1.94
C PHE A 152 4.97 16.23 2.42
N ARG A 153 5.01 15.27 1.51
CA ARG A 153 5.17 13.85 1.82
C ARG A 153 6.45 13.55 2.61
N ARG A 154 7.55 14.25 2.34
CA ARG A 154 8.78 14.13 3.13
C ARG A 154 8.57 14.57 4.57
N TRP A 155 7.85 15.65 4.81
CA TRP A 155 7.53 16.11 6.17
C TRP A 155 6.60 15.12 6.89
N VAL A 156 5.59 14.61 6.23
CA VAL A 156 4.69 13.60 6.80
C VAL A 156 5.49 12.37 7.21
N ARG A 157 6.35 11.86 6.32
CA ARG A 157 7.19 10.68 6.61
C ARG A 157 8.16 10.92 7.75
N TRP A 158 8.76 12.10 7.81
CA TRP A 158 9.66 12.47 8.89
C TRP A 158 8.92 12.50 10.23
N ASN A 159 7.80 13.19 10.31
CA ASN A 159 7.02 13.30 11.53
C ASN A 159 6.49 11.94 12.01
N ALA A 160 6.10 11.06 11.09
CA ALA A 160 5.70 9.69 11.42
C ALA A 160 6.87 8.89 12.03
N ALA A 161 8.07 9.02 11.48
CA ALA A 161 9.25 8.38 12.03
C ALA A 161 9.61 8.95 13.42
N VAL A 162 9.57 10.27 13.57
CA VAL A 162 9.79 10.94 14.88
C VAL A 162 8.77 10.46 15.90
N GLN A 163 7.48 10.40 15.55
CA GLN A 163 6.43 9.95 16.44
C GLN A 163 6.69 8.54 16.97
N VAL A 164 7.00 7.58 16.08
CA VAL A 164 7.30 6.20 16.47
C VAL A 164 8.58 6.12 17.30
N THR A 165 9.62 6.88 16.93
CA THR A 165 10.89 6.92 17.67
C THR A 165 10.71 7.52 19.06
N ARG A 166 9.94 8.61 19.19
CA ARG A 166 9.65 9.22 20.50
C ARG A 166 8.80 8.31 21.39
N ALA A 167 7.95 7.49 20.79
CA ALA A 167 7.18 6.47 21.51
C ALA A 167 8.06 5.34 22.08
N GLN A 168 9.32 5.23 21.67
CA GLN A 168 10.31 4.29 22.26
C GLN A 168 11.16 4.92 23.37
N ARG A 169 10.94 6.20 23.73
CA ARG A 169 11.75 6.85 24.76
C ARG A 169 11.63 6.15 26.12
N PRO A 170 12.65 6.29 27.00
CA PRO A 170 12.58 5.75 28.37
C PRO A 170 11.31 6.22 29.11
N GLY A 171 10.68 5.30 29.82
CA GLY A 171 9.43 5.55 30.53
C GLY A 171 8.15 5.44 29.70
N VAL A 172 8.27 5.34 28.37
CA VAL A 172 7.14 5.11 27.45
C VAL A 172 7.24 3.72 26.82
N GLY A 173 8.21 3.47 25.95
CA GLY A 173 8.57 2.15 25.44
C GLY A 173 7.49 1.43 24.61
N VAL A 174 6.50 2.16 24.05
CA VAL A 174 5.38 1.54 23.31
C VAL A 174 5.63 1.40 21.82
N GLY A 175 6.61 2.12 21.29
CA GLY A 175 7.01 2.04 19.88
C GLY A 175 5.92 2.35 18.88
N GLY A 176 5.91 1.60 17.79
CA GLY A 176 4.91 1.71 16.73
C GLY A 176 5.39 1.08 15.42
N HIS A 177 4.49 1.01 14.47
CA HIS A 177 4.78 0.55 13.11
C HIS A 177 5.08 1.76 12.22
N ILE A 178 6.09 1.67 11.39
CA ILE A 178 6.44 2.72 10.43
C ILE A 178 6.53 2.20 8.99
N SER A 179 6.92 0.94 8.80
CA SER A 179 7.11 0.35 7.48
C SER A 179 5.82 0.32 6.64
N SER A 180 4.68 0.01 7.26
CA SER A 180 3.39 0.02 6.58
C SER A 180 3.06 1.39 6.00
N PHE A 181 3.21 2.45 6.82
CA PHE A 181 3.02 3.80 6.31
C PHE A 181 4.07 4.18 5.27
N ALA A 182 5.34 3.84 5.47
CA ALA A 182 6.40 4.17 4.53
C ALA A 182 6.14 3.60 3.12
N ALA A 183 5.59 2.38 3.05
CA ALA A 183 5.20 1.75 1.80
C ALA A 183 3.99 2.43 1.13
N GLN A 184 3.06 2.95 1.92
CA GLN A 184 1.80 3.53 1.46
C GLN A 184 1.81 5.07 1.38
N ALA A 185 2.91 5.72 1.75
CA ALA A 185 2.96 7.17 1.91
C ALA A 185 2.55 7.95 0.66
N THR A 186 2.93 7.48 -0.53
CA THR A 186 2.53 8.11 -1.79
C THR A 186 1.05 7.92 -2.07
N LEU A 187 0.53 6.70 -1.85
CA LEU A 187 -0.88 6.40 -2.04
C LEU A 187 -1.77 7.28 -1.17
N TYR A 188 -1.46 7.42 0.12
CA TYR A 188 -2.21 8.29 1.00
C TYR A 188 -2.10 9.76 0.63
N GLU A 189 -0.91 10.21 0.23
CA GLU A 189 -0.71 11.61 -0.16
C GLU A 189 -1.56 11.97 -1.38
N VAL A 190 -1.53 11.12 -2.41
CA VAL A 190 -2.36 11.28 -3.61
C VAL A 190 -3.84 11.18 -3.27
N GLY A 191 -4.23 10.22 -2.43
CA GLY A 191 -5.61 10.07 -1.96
C GLY A 191 -6.13 11.33 -1.28
N TYR A 192 -5.38 11.87 -0.34
CA TYR A 192 -5.76 13.09 0.38
C TYR A 192 -5.81 14.35 -0.49
N ASN A 193 -4.89 14.47 -1.45
CA ASN A 193 -4.77 15.69 -2.22
C ASN A 193 -5.74 15.72 -3.42
N HIS A 194 -6.09 14.56 -3.98
CA HIS A 194 -6.77 14.51 -5.28
C HIS A 194 -8.05 13.68 -5.31
N PHE A 195 -8.24 12.76 -4.36
CA PHE A 195 -9.34 11.79 -4.44
C PHE A 195 -10.32 11.83 -3.27
N PHE A 196 -9.83 11.80 -2.02
CA PHE A 196 -10.72 11.71 -0.87
C PHE A 196 -11.52 12.98 -0.66
N ARG A 197 -12.84 12.86 -0.70
CA ARG A 197 -13.76 13.95 -0.49
C ARG A 197 -14.21 14.00 0.97
N GLY A 198 -14.04 15.15 1.62
CA GLY A 198 -14.43 15.34 3.01
C GLY A 198 -15.95 15.36 3.21
N LYS A 199 -16.38 15.24 4.46
CA LYS A 199 -17.81 15.19 4.84
C LYS A 199 -18.62 16.42 4.39
N ASN A 200 -17.97 17.55 4.14
CA ASN A 200 -18.60 18.77 3.64
C ASN A 200 -18.84 18.77 2.11
N HIS A 201 -18.44 17.70 1.43
CA HIS A 201 -18.71 17.58 0.00
C HIS A 201 -20.21 17.41 -0.25
N PRO A 202 -20.80 18.09 -1.26
CA PRO A 202 -22.24 18.01 -1.54
C PRO A 202 -22.78 16.59 -1.71
N GLY A 203 -21.97 15.67 -2.28
CA GLY A 203 -22.29 14.25 -2.44
C GLY A 203 -22.15 13.41 -1.16
N GLY A 204 -21.99 14.02 0.03
CA GLY A 204 -21.97 13.34 1.32
C GLY A 204 -20.60 12.87 1.81
N GLY A 205 -19.54 13.17 1.08
CA GLY A 205 -18.15 12.76 1.43
C GLY A 205 -17.87 11.27 1.24
N ASP A 206 -16.61 10.94 1.17
CA ASP A 206 -16.14 9.57 0.98
C ASP A 206 -15.91 8.86 2.32
N GLN A 207 -15.94 7.53 2.28
CA GLN A 207 -15.70 6.65 3.41
C GLN A 207 -14.35 5.95 3.20
N VAL A 208 -13.37 6.24 4.06
CA VAL A 208 -12.00 5.74 3.89
C VAL A 208 -11.64 4.76 5.00
N TYR A 209 -11.31 3.53 4.62
CA TYR A 209 -10.83 2.49 5.52
C TYR A 209 -9.31 2.52 5.60
N PHE A 210 -8.79 3.42 6.42
CA PHE A 210 -7.35 3.56 6.60
C PHE A 210 -6.73 2.31 7.22
N GLN A 211 -5.60 1.88 6.66
CA GLN A 211 -4.81 0.81 7.25
C GLN A 211 -4.37 1.20 8.67
N GLY A 212 -4.75 0.40 9.67
CA GLY A 212 -4.48 0.70 11.07
C GLY A 212 -3.00 0.93 11.39
N HIS A 213 -2.12 0.14 10.79
CA HIS A 213 -0.67 0.26 10.96
C HIS A 213 -0.09 1.53 10.32
N SER A 214 -0.84 2.24 9.51
CA SER A 214 -0.44 3.52 8.90
C SER A 214 -0.89 4.74 9.70
N SER A 215 -1.49 4.57 10.86
CA SER A 215 -1.92 5.65 11.76
C SER A 215 -0.85 6.72 12.02
N PRO A 216 0.46 6.39 12.17
CA PRO A 216 1.48 7.43 12.34
C PRO A 216 1.51 8.44 11.19
N GLY A 217 1.29 8.00 9.95
CA GLY A 217 1.21 8.89 8.80
C GLY A 217 0.00 9.79 8.84
N ASN A 218 -1.17 9.24 9.18
CA ASN A 218 -2.42 10.01 9.27
C ASN A 218 -2.34 11.08 10.39
N TYR A 219 -1.80 10.72 11.56
CA TYR A 219 -1.57 11.70 12.63
C TYR A 219 -0.55 12.77 12.21
N SER A 220 0.51 12.38 11.51
CA SER A 220 1.53 13.31 11.04
C SER A 220 0.98 14.30 10.02
N ARG A 221 0.10 13.84 9.14
CA ARG A 221 -0.63 14.73 8.23
C ARG A 221 -1.53 15.69 9.00
N ALA A 222 -2.35 15.19 9.91
CA ALA A 222 -3.23 16.00 10.74
C ALA A 222 -2.47 17.03 11.58
N PHE A 223 -1.27 16.67 12.05
CA PHE A 223 -0.36 17.59 12.71
C PHE A 223 0.08 18.73 11.80
N LEU A 224 0.46 18.44 10.55
CA LEU A 224 0.84 19.46 9.57
C LEU A 224 -0.34 20.37 9.20
N GLU A 225 -1.55 19.83 9.14
CA GLU A 225 -2.80 20.56 8.92
C GLU A 225 -3.24 21.41 10.14
N GLY A 226 -2.57 21.24 11.29
CA GLY A 226 -2.89 21.98 12.51
C GLY A 226 -4.04 21.41 13.32
N ARG A 227 -4.52 20.21 12.99
CA ARG A 227 -5.58 19.48 13.72
C ARG A 227 -5.08 18.80 14.99
N LEU A 228 -3.81 18.47 15.05
CA LEU A 228 -3.14 17.91 16.21
C LEU A 228 -1.98 18.80 16.65
N SER A 229 -1.73 18.84 17.95
CA SER A 229 -0.58 19.54 18.56
C SER A 229 0.64 18.62 18.67
N GLU A 230 1.81 19.18 18.99
CA GLU A 230 3.00 18.38 19.30
C GLU A 230 2.79 17.53 20.56
N ALA A 231 2.05 18.06 21.54
CA ALA A 231 1.69 17.33 22.75
C ALA A 231 0.83 16.10 22.43
N ASP A 232 -0.11 16.21 21.50
CA ASP A 232 -0.90 15.06 21.05
C ASP A 232 -0.01 14.01 20.40
N MET A 233 0.91 14.43 19.52
CA MET A 233 1.84 13.52 18.83
C MET A 233 2.73 12.75 19.81
N ASP A 234 3.09 13.36 20.96
CA ASP A 234 3.89 12.72 22.01
C ASP A 234 3.14 11.66 22.81
N THR A 235 1.83 11.61 22.71
CA THR A 235 0.96 10.63 23.36
C THR A 235 0.60 9.43 22.48
N PHE A 236 1.27 9.26 21.37
CA PHE A 236 1.01 8.15 20.45
C PHE A 236 1.10 6.79 21.16
N ARG A 237 0.09 5.94 20.97
CA ARG A 237 -0.08 4.62 21.62
C ARG A 237 -0.19 4.67 23.15
N GLN A 238 -0.57 5.80 23.68
CA GLN A 238 -0.73 6.00 25.13
C GLN A 238 -2.18 6.31 25.52
N GLN A 239 -3.14 5.83 24.75
CA GLN A 239 -4.57 6.13 24.92
C GLN A 239 -5.14 5.75 26.30
N VAL A 240 -4.52 4.80 26.98
CA VAL A 240 -4.93 4.36 28.32
C VAL A 240 -3.87 4.67 29.39
N SER A 241 -2.81 5.37 29.03
CA SER A 241 -1.73 5.72 29.96
C SER A 241 -2.18 6.76 30.95
N ARG A 242 -1.76 6.61 32.22
CA ARG A 242 -1.93 7.64 33.24
C ARG A 242 -1.22 8.94 32.92
N GLN A 243 -0.09 8.87 32.22
CA GLN A 243 0.69 10.04 31.80
C GLN A 243 -0.06 10.92 30.79
N SER A 244 -0.86 10.33 29.90
CA SER A 244 -1.70 11.05 28.97
C SER A 244 -3.08 11.41 29.53
N GLY A 245 -3.38 11.06 30.77
CA GLY A 245 -4.70 11.21 31.36
C GLY A 245 -5.78 10.37 30.66
N GLY A 246 -5.36 9.29 29.97
CA GLY A 246 -6.25 8.41 29.21
C GLY A 246 -6.75 8.99 27.88
N ARG A 247 -6.12 10.07 27.39
CA ARG A 247 -6.52 10.80 26.17
C ARG A 247 -5.43 10.80 25.09
N GLY A 248 -4.49 9.87 25.16
CA GLY A 248 -3.43 9.75 24.15
C GLY A 248 -3.96 9.25 22.81
N LEU A 249 -3.19 9.52 21.76
CA LEU A 249 -3.53 9.06 20.40
C LEU A 249 -3.57 7.53 20.34
N PRO A 250 -4.66 6.93 19.85
CA PRO A 250 -4.79 5.48 19.70
C PRO A 250 -3.74 4.90 18.75
N SER A 251 -3.36 3.64 18.99
CA SER A 251 -2.45 2.89 18.10
C SER A 251 -3.01 2.72 16.70
N TYR A 252 -4.33 2.53 16.63
CA TYR A 252 -5.09 2.25 15.41
C TYR A 252 -6.34 3.12 15.39
N PRO A 253 -7.02 3.23 14.22
CA PRO A 253 -8.29 3.91 14.12
C PRO A 253 -9.27 3.47 15.21
N HIS A 254 -9.71 4.40 16.04
CA HIS A 254 -10.58 4.13 17.16
C HIS A 254 -11.73 5.15 17.24
N PRO A 255 -12.85 4.93 16.54
CA PRO A 255 -13.96 5.88 16.43
C PRO A 255 -14.56 6.32 17.77
N ARG A 256 -14.54 5.46 18.81
CA ARG A 256 -15.08 5.83 20.13
C ARG A 256 -14.17 6.77 20.93
N GLN A 257 -12.86 6.70 20.70
CA GLN A 257 -11.88 7.56 21.40
C GLN A 257 -11.62 8.86 20.64
N MET A 258 -11.72 8.81 19.32
CA MET A 258 -11.52 9.97 18.44
C MET A 258 -12.63 10.01 17.38
N SER A 259 -13.88 10.25 17.82
CA SER A 259 -15.08 10.24 16.97
C SER A 259 -15.04 11.27 15.83
N ASP A 260 -14.38 12.40 16.07
CA ASP A 260 -14.25 13.46 15.07
C ASP A 260 -13.05 13.26 14.12
N PHE A 261 -12.28 12.19 14.35
CA PHE A 261 -11.07 11.90 13.57
C PHE A 261 -11.19 10.59 12.80
N TRP A 262 -11.63 9.53 13.46
CA TRP A 262 -11.75 8.19 12.89
C TRP A 262 -13.21 7.81 12.64
N GLU A 263 -13.53 7.39 11.43
CA GLU A 263 -14.86 6.93 11.08
C GLU A 263 -15.02 5.42 11.24
N PHE A 264 -14.01 4.65 10.84
CA PHE A 264 -14.04 3.18 10.88
C PHE A 264 -12.92 2.60 11.72
N PRO A 265 -13.21 1.56 12.53
CA PRO A 265 -12.17 0.82 13.22
C PRO A 265 -11.47 -0.12 12.23
N THR A 266 -10.17 0.02 12.08
CA THR A 266 -9.36 -0.85 11.23
C THR A 266 -8.12 -1.32 12.00
N VAL A 267 -8.04 -2.60 12.28
CA VAL A 267 -6.93 -3.21 13.01
C VAL A 267 -6.24 -4.26 12.18
N SER A 268 -6.97 -5.24 11.69
CA SER A 268 -6.44 -6.33 10.87
C SER A 268 -6.24 -5.89 9.42
N LEU A 269 -5.13 -6.30 8.83
CA LEU A 269 -4.77 -5.97 7.45
C LEU A 269 -5.82 -6.42 6.42
N GLY A 270 -6.44 -7.59 6.62
CA GLY A 270 -7.45 -8.12 5.72
C GLY A 270 -8.87 -7.61 5.99
N LEU A 271 -9.17 -7.16 7.22
CA LEU A 271 -10.51 -6.70 7.58
C LEU A 271 -10.83 -5.30 7.05
N GLY A 272 -9.83 -4.44 6.85
CA GLY A 272 -10.02 -3.12 6.23
C GLY A 272 -10.63 -3.25 4.83
N PRO A 273 -9.98 -3.93 3.88
CA PRO A 273 -10.52 -4.14 2.54
C PRO A 273 -11.87 -4.87 2.54
N ALA A 274 -12.03 -5.91 3.35
CA ALA A 274 -13.31 -6.63 3.47
C ALA A 274 -14.42 -5.72 3.97
N GLY A 275 -14.14 -4.92 5.01
CA GLY A 275 -15.09 -3.93 5.54
C GLY A 275 -15.48 -2.88 4.51
N ALA A 276 -14.51 -2.40 3.73
CA ALA A 276 -14.76 -1.43 2.65
C ALA A 276 -15.69 -2.00 1.56
N ILE A 277 -15.48 -3.27 1.16
CA ILE A 277 -16.36 -3.95 0.20
C ILE A 277 -17.79 -4.05 0.73
N TYR A 278 -17.98 -4.49 1.99
CA TYR A 278 -19.30 -4.57 2.60
C TYR A 278 -19.95 -3.19 2.76
N GLN A 279 -19.16 -2.16 3.08
CA GLN A 279 -19.66 -0.79 3.17
C GLN A 279 -20.14 -0.28 1.81
N ALA A 280 -19.37 -0.51 0.75
CA ALA A 280 -19.78 -0.13 -0.60
C ALA A 280 -21.06 -0.84 -1.01
N TRP A 281 -21.18 -2.12 -0.69
CA TRP A 281 -22.40 -2.88 -0.95
C TRP A 281 -23.60 -2.36 -0.13
N TYR A 282 -23.37 -2.03 1.12
CA TYR A 282 -24.41 -1.47 1.98
C TYR A 282 -24.86 -0.08 1.49
N ASN A 283 -23.93 0.77 1.05
CA ASN A 283 -24.25 2.05 0.43
C ASN A 283 -25.18 1.85 -0.78
N ARG A 284 -24.84 0.91 -1.66
CA ARG A 284 -25.69 0.57 -2.80
C ARG A 284 -27.09 0.12 -2.38
N TYR A 285 -27.18 -0.73 -1.37
CA TYR A 285 -28.46 -1.16 -0.81
C TYR A 285 -29.30 0.04 -0.31
N LEU A 286 -28.69 0.97 0.43
CA LEU A 286 -29.36 2.15 0.95
C LEU A 286 -29.92 3.03 -0.19
N ASN A 287 -29.15 3.18 -1.25
CA ASN A 287 -29.54 3.96 -2.42
C ASN A 287 -30.70 3.29 -3.18
N GLU A 288 -30.60 1.99 -3.47
CA GLU A 288 -31.64 1.23 -4.17
C GLU A 288 -32.96 1.17 -3.39
N ARG A 289 -32.89 1.23 -2.05
CA ARG A 289 -34.07 1.30 -1.18
C ARG A 289 -34.62 2.70 -0.99
N GLY A 290 -33.98 3.72 -1.55
CA GLY A 290 -34.36 5.12 -1.36
C GLY A 290 -34.23 5.63 0.09
N ILE A 291 -33.41 4.94 0.92
CA ILE A 291 -33.19 5.30 2.32
C ILE A 291 -32.20 6.46 2.40
N LYS A 292 -31.16 6.43 1.59
CA LYS A 292 -30.11 7.44 1.51
C LYS A 292 -29.54 7.48 0.10
N ASP A 293 -29.39 8.67 -0.44
CA ASP A 293 -28.64 8.87 -1.68
C ASP A 293 -27.14 8.69 -1.38
N THR A 294 -26.55 7.71 -2.00
CA THR A 294 -25.12 7.38 -1.90
C THR A 294 -24.46 7.28 -3.27
N THR A 295 -25.11 7.82 -4.30
CA THR A 295 -24.67 7.69 -5.71
C THR A 295 -23.26 8.24 -5.91
N ASP A 296 -22.95 9.37 -5.28
CA ASP A 296 -21.66 10.05 -5.38
C ASP A 296 -20.68 9.68 -4.25
N GLN A 297 -21.05 8.77 -3.36
CA GLN A 297 -20.23 8.43 -2.21
C GLN A 297 -19.30 7.26 -2.54
N HIS A 298 -17.98 7.46 -2.47
CA HIS A 298 -17.00 6.40 -2.67
C HIS A 298 -16.59 5.76 -1.35
N VAL A 299 -16.19 4.50 -1.45
CA VAL A 299 -15.55 3.75 -0.36
C VAL A 299 -14.15 3.34 -0.80
N TRP A 300 -13.15 3.78 -0.05
CA TRP A 300 -11.74 3.60 -0.34
C TRP A 300 -11.07 2.62 0.62
#